data_22f9242fbe9d08feb450fb1bcea3682f
#
_entry.id   22f9242fbe9d08feb450fb1bcea3682f
#
_cell.length_a   1.000
_cell.length_b   1.000
_cell.length_c   1.000
_cell.angle_alpha   90.00
_cell.angle_beta   90.00
_cell.angle_gamma   90.00
#
_symmetry.space_group_name_H-M   'P 1'
#
loop_
_entity.id
_entity.type
_entity.pdbx_description
1 polymer ?
#
loop_
_entity_poly.entity_id
_entity_poly.type
_entity_poly.pdbx_seq_one_letter_code
_entity_poly.pdbx_strand_id
1 'polypeptide(L)'
;MSAVTRRPTIHSTAVVSPNARLGDDCFVGPYSIIGDNVELGDGVRLESHCVVEGRTSIGSETHIFPFVSIGLESQDLKYKGEPSETKIGKRNKI
;
A
#
# COMPACT_ATOMS: atom_id res chain seq x y z
N MET A 1 -21.92 21.74 -2.07
CA MET A 1 -21.56 20.38 -2.46
C MET A 1 -21.02 19.61 -1.29
N SER A 2 -21.62 18.52 -1.00
CA SER A 2 -21.15 17.70 0.11
C SER A 2 -19.86 17.03 -0.27
N ALA A 3 -18.97 16.93 0.68
CA ALA A 3 -17.79 16.12 0.50
C ALA A 3 -18.19 14.67 0.57
N VAL A 4 -18.01 13.96 -0.52
CA VAL A 4 -18.31 12.54 -0.53
C VAL A 4 -17.00 11.81 -0.33
N THR A 5 -16.93 11.11 0.79
CA THR A 5 -15.78 10.24 1.02
C THR A 5 -15.88 9.08 0.05
N ARG A 6 -14.86 8.88 -0.73
CA ARG A 6 -14.82 7.80 -1.70
C ARG A 6 -14.07 6.63 -1.11
N ARG A 7 -14.80 5.60 -0.83
CA ARG A 7 -14.23 4.45 -0.18
C ARG A 7 -13.26 3.72 -1.09
N PRO A 8 -12.24 3.11 -0.51
CA PRO A 8 -11.38 2.26 -1.31
C PRO A 8 -12.15 1.09 -1.89
N THR A 9 -11.76 0.70 -3.08
CA THR A 9 -12.28 -0.52 -3.68
C THR A 9 -11.29 -1.63 -3.42
N ILE A 10 -11.69 -2.61 -2.64
CA ILE A 10 -10.82 -3.70 -2.24
C ILE A 10 -11.42 -4.98 -2.79
N HIS A 11 -10.64 -5.68 -3.62
CA HIS A 11 -11.11 -6.94 -4.16
C HIS A 11 -11.32 -7.94 -3.04
N SER A 12 -12.32 -8.80 -3.19
CA SER A 12 -12.69 -9.73 -2.13
C SER A 12 -11.57 -10.70 -1.75
N THR A 13 -10.64 -10.95 -2.65
CA THR A 13 -9.51 -11.84 -2.36
C THR A 13 -8.31 -11.12 -1.77
N ALA A 14 -8.35 -9.80 -1.71
CA ALA A 14 -7.25 -9.05 -1.12
C ALA A 14 -7.29 -9.14 0.40
N VAL A 15 -6.12 -9.11 1.02
CA VAL A 15 -6.00 -9.13 2.46
C VAL A 15 -5.44 -7.78 2.90
N VAL A 16 -6.27 -6.99 3.55
CA VAL A 16 -5.89 -5.66 3.98
C VAL A 16 -6.00 -5.61 5.49
N SER A 17 -4.90 -5.25 6.15
CA SER A 17 -4.92 -5.14 7.60
C SER A 17 -5.91 -4.06 8.04
N PRO A 18 -6.66 -4.28 9.10
CA PRO A 18 -7.52 -3.23 9.63
C PRO A 18 -6.77 -2.01 10.13
N ASN A 19 -5.47 -2.14 10.35
CA ASN A 19 -4.64 -1.02 10.80
C ASN A 19 -4.03 -0.24 9.64
N ALA A 20 -4.20 -0.70 8.43
CA ALA A 20 -3.70 0.04 7.27
C ALA A 20 -4.58 1.26 7.03
N ARG A 21 -3.97 2.31 6.50
CA ARG A 21 -4.69 3.55 6.19
C ARG A 21 -4.74 3.72 4.68
N LEU A 22 -5.93 3.72 4.16
CA LEU A 22 -6.14 3.88 2.73
C LEU A 22 -6.86 5.19 2.49
N GLY A 23 -6.30 5.99 1.59
CA GLY A 23 -6.94 7.24 1.20
C GLY A 23 -8.17 7.02 0.33
N ASP A 24 -8.75 8.12 -0.12
CA ASP A 24 -9.95 8.06 -0.95
C ASP A 24 -9.62 7.48 -2.31
N ASP A 25 -10.56 6.73 -2.86
CA ASP A 25 -10.46 6.16 -4.20
C ASP A 25 -9.28 5.22 -4.42
N CYS A 26 -8.76 4.63 -3.38
CA CYS A 26 -7.73 3.61 -3.55
C CYS A 26 -8.34 2.36 -4.19
N PHE A 27 -7.54 1.66 -4.96
CA PHE A 27 -7.93 0.40 -5.53
C PHE A 27 -6.92 -0.68 -5.14
N VAL A 28 -7.41 -1.75 -4.55
CA VAL A 28 -6.57 -2.88 -4.16
C VAL A 28 -7.05 -4.10 -4.93
N GLY A 29 -6.23 -4.56 -5.84
CA GLY A 29 -6.58 -5.65 -6.75
C GLY A 29 -6.54 -7.01 -6.10
N PRO A 30 -6.92 -8.05 -6.87
CA PRO A 30 -7.04 -9.39 -6.32
C PRO A 30 -5.72 -9.94 -5.81
N TYR A 31 -5.83 -10.70 -4.72
CA TYR A 31 -4.71 -11.39 -4.09
C TYR A 31 -3.59 -10.47 -3.62
N SER A 32 -3.89 -9.20 -3.44
CA SER A 32 -2.92 -8.27 -2.88
C SER A 32 -2.97 -8.33 -1.36
N ILE A 33 -1.84 -8.01 -0.73
CA ILE A 33 -1.71 -8.05 0.73
C ILE A 33 -1.18 -6.72 1.20
N ILE A 34 -1.87 -6.12 2.16
CA ILE A 34 -1.47 -4.84 2.73
C ILE A 34 -1.35 -5.00 4.24
N GLY A 35 -0.17 -4.72 4.76
CA GLY A 35 0.13 -4.93 6.17
C GLY A 35 -0.27 -3.78 7.06
N ASP A 36 0.06 -3.90 8.36
CA ASP A 36 -0.46 -3.05 9.41
C ASP A 36 -0.02 -1.60 9.35
N ASN A 37 1.20 -1.36 8.95
CA ASN A 37 1.78 -0.01 9.03
C ASN A 37 1.86 0.66 7.68
N VAL A 38 0.96 0.31 6.81
CA VAL A 38 0.95 0.82 5.43
C VAL A 38 -0.02 1.98 5.33
N GLU A 39 0.41 3.03 4.66
CA GLU A 39 -0.46 4.16 4.33
C GLU A 39 -0.47 4.36 2.83
N LEU A 40 -1.65 4.38 2.25
CA LEU A 40 -1.82 4.66 0.83
C LEU A 40 -2.47 6.02 0.69
N GLY A 41 -1.87 6.89 -0.12
CA GLY A 41 -2.47 8.17 -0.43
C GLY A 41 -3.70 8.00 -1.31
N ASP A 42 -4.36 9.12 -1.60
CA ASP A 42 -5.57 9.08 -2.40
C ASP A 42 -5.29 8.61 -3.82
N GLY A 43 -6.16 7.81 -4.35
CA GLY A 43 -6.05 7.36 -5.73
C GLY A 43 -4.95 6.37 -6.01
N VAL A 44 -4.35 5.79 -4.99
CA VAL A 44 -3.33 4.76 -5.18
C VAL A 44 -3.99 3.51 -5.73
N ARG A 45 -3.37 2.94 -6.75
CA ARG A 45 -3.92 1.76 -7.39
C ARG A 45 -2.92 0.62 -7.36
N LEU A 46 -3.29 -0.46 -6.69
CA LEU A 46 -2.51 -1.69 -6.69
C LEU A 46 -3.19 -2.69 -7.61
N GLU A 47 -2.45 -3.19 -8.58
CA GLU A 47 -2.97 -4.23 -9.46
C GLU A 47 -3.05 -5.55 -8.68
N SER A 48 -2.94 -6.66 -9.34
CA SER A 48 -3.07 -7.94 -8.65
C SER A 48 -1.76 -8.40 -8.04
N HIS A 49 -1.86 -9.21 -6.99
CA HIS A 49 -0.71 -9.90 -6.40
C HIS A 49 0.39 -8.95 -5.93
N CYS A 50 -0.01 -7.81 -5.40
CA CYS A 50 0.93 -6.86 -4.83
C CYS A 50 1.04 -7.10 -3.33
N VAL A 51 2.24 -6.99 -2.80
CA VAL A 51 2.46 -7.12 -1.37
C VAL A 51 3.09 -5.83 -0.86
N VAL A 52 2.42 -5.17 0.06
CA VAL A 52 2.92 -3.93 0.65
C VAL A 52 2.91 -4.12 2.15
N GLU A 53 4.08 -4.15 2.73
CA GLU A 53 4.20 -4.40 4.16
C GLU A 53 5.23 -3.48 4.79
N GLY A 54 5.41 -3.65 6.08
CA GLY A 54 6.34 -2.80 6.80
C GLY A 54 5.79 -1.39 6.94
N ARG A 55 6.63 -0.48 7.36
CA ARG A 55 6.26 0.92 7.53
C ARG A 55 6.41 1.62 6.19
N THR A 56 5.36 1.56 5.42
CA THR A 56 5.40 2.01 4.03
C THR A 56 4.34 3.07 3.80
N SER A 57 4.75 4.18 3.21
CA SER A 57 3.82 5.23 2.77
C SER A 57 3.93 5.37 1.27
N ILE A 58 2.80 5.30 0.59
CA ILE A 58 2.75 5.44 -0.86
C ILE A 58 1.97 6.70 -1.19
N GLY A 59 2.60 7.60 -1.92
CA GLY A 59 2.01 8.88 -2.26
C GLY A 59 0.84 8.75 -3.21
N SER A 60 0.02 9.81 -3.25
CA SER A 60 -1.22 9.81 -4.01
C SER A 60 -1.00 9.50 -5.49
N GLU A 61 -1.98 8.82 -6.06
CA GLU A 61 -2.04 8.54 -7.50
C GLU A 61 -0.88 7.70 -8.02
N THR A 62 -0.25 6.96 -7.15
CA THR A 62 0.79 6.01 -7.54
C THR A 62 0.12 4.74 -8.03
N HIS A 63 0.65 4.20 -9.11
CA HIS A 63 0.12 2.98 -9.71
C HIS A 63 1.16 1.88 -9.58
N ILE A 64 0.78 0.80 -8.93
CA ILE A 64 1.66 -0.33 -8.69
C ILE A 64 1.19 -1.50 -9.52
N PHE A 65 2.06 -1.99 -10.38
CA PHE A 65 1.73 -3.04 -11.33
C PHE A 65 1.74 -4.42 -10.66
N PRO A 66 1.26 -5.45 -11.36
CA PRO A 66 1.16 -6.77 -10.73
C PRO A 66 2.49 -7.34 -10.27
N PHE A 67 2.42 -8.13 -9.21
CA PHE A 67 3.56 -8.88 -8.68
C PHE A 67 4.67 -8.02 -8.12
N VAL A 68 4.32 -6.85 -7.59
CA VAL A 68 5.29 -5.96 -6.97
C VAL A 68 5.24 -6.15 -5.46
N SER A 69 6.41 -6.26 -4.84
CA SER A 69 6.53 -6.36 -3.38
C SER A 69 7.26 -5.12 -2.88
N ILE A 70 6.67 -4.46 -1.89
CA ILE A 70 7.21 -3.21 -1.35
C ILE A 70 7.30 -3.32 0.15
N GLY A 71 8.41 -2.86 0.68
CA GLY A 71 8.56 -2.71 2.12
C GLY A 71 8.78 -3.99 2.89
N LEU A 72 9.07 -5.08 2.21
CA LEU A 72 9.37 -6.32 2.90
C LEU A 72 10.69 -6.19 3.64
N GLU A 73 10.71 -6.73 4.83
CA GLU A 73 11.92 -6.67 5.63
C GLU A 73 13.06 -7.41 4.95
N SER A 74 14.23 -6.78 5.02
CA SER A 74 15.43 -7.45 4.60
C SER A 74 15.75 -8.55 5.60
N GLN A 75 16.30 -9.64 5.09
CA GLN A 75 16.80 -10.71 5.95
C GLN A 75 18.16 -10.37 6.55
N ASP A 76 18.60 -9.16 6.38
CA ASP A 76 19.90 -8.74 6.88
C ASP A 76 19.89 -8.66 8.40
N LEU A 77 20.62 -9.54 9.02
CA LEU A 77 20.66 -9.62 10.47
C LEU A 77 21.47 -8.51 11.11
N LYS A 78 22.11 -7.70 10.32
CA LYS A 78 22.82 -6.54 10.87
C LYS A 78 21.88 -5.44 11.26
N TYR A 79 20.67 -5.58 10.91
CA TYR A 79 19.69 -4.58 11.24
C TYR A 79 19.53 -4.51 12.76
N LYS A 80 19.67 -3.33 13.30
CA LYS A 80 19.75 -3.16 14.76
C LYS A 80 18.42 -2.84 15.40
N GLY A 81 17.36 -3.24 14.78
CA GLY A 81 16.05 -3.03 15.36
C GLY A 81 15.46 -1.65 15.13
N GLU A 82 16.17 -0.78 14.45
CA GLU A 82 15.57 0.48 14.06
C GLU A 82 14.54 0.26 12.97
N PRO A 83 13.34 0.80 13.12
CA PRO A 83 12.33 0.59 12.12
C PRO A 83 12.73 1.25 10.81
N SER A 84 12.75 0.48 9.75
CA SER A 84 12.95 1.05 8.43
C SER A 84 11.62 1.49 7.87
N GLU A 85 11.65 2.57 7.12
CA GLU A 85 10.47 3.09 6.45
C GLU A 85 10.72 3.12 4.96
N THR A 86 9.68 2.82 4.22
CA THR A 86 9.69 2.97 2.77
C THR A 86 8.73 4.08 2.40
N LYS A 87 9.22 5.09 1.71
CA LYS A 87 8.38 6.19 1.27
C LYS A 87 8.43 6.30 -0.23
N ILE A 88 7.27 6.21 -0.84
CA ILE A 88 7.15 6.34 -2.29
C ILE A 88 6.37 7.61 -2.56
N GLY A 89 6.92 8.46 -3.43
CA GLY A 89 6.28 9.73 -3.74
C GLY A 89 5.01 9.57 -4.56
N LYS A 90 4.47 10.70 -4.96
CA LYS A 90 3.20 10.73 -5.69
C LYS A 90 3.39 10.39 -7.15
N ARG A 91 2.35 9.83 -7.75
CA ARG A 91 2.24 9.62 -9.20
C ARG A 91 3.35 8.78 -9.79
N ASN A 92 3.87 7.87 -9.01
CA ASN A 92 4.86 6.94 -9.52
C ASN A 92 4.19 5.75 -10.16
N LYS A 93 4.93 5.10 -11.04
CA LYS A 93 4.51 3.82 -11.59
C LYS A 93 5.61 2.82 -11.30
N ILE A 94 5.22 1.78 -10.62
CA ILE A 94 6.21 0.82 -10.12
C ILE A 94 5.93 -0.57 -10.67
#